data_468559f4c60abafa1925f3de8ae9b806
#
_entry.id   468559f4c60abafa1925f3de8ae9b806
#
_cell.length_a   1.000
_cell.length_b   1.000
_cell.length_c   1.000
_cell.angle_alpha   90.00
_cell.angle_beta   90.00
_cell.angle_gamma   90.00
#
_symmetry.space_group_name_H-M   'P 1'
#
loop_
_entity.id
_entity.type
_entity.pdbx_description
1 polymer ?
#
loop_
_entity_poly.entity_id
_entity_poly.type
_entity_poly.pdbx_seq_one_letter_code
_entity_poly.pdbx_strand_id
1 'polypeptide(L)'
;VEKKHLFLLFSIIFLMMLGFGIIIPILPFFVTEIGATTTQLGILSASYNIMQFIFAPIWGRLSDRYGRKPFILLALFGFSTSFILFGFSSSYYEMLFYRVLAGITSAAGIPTITAMVADIFPPKERAKGMGIVGAGVGLSFVFGPALGGILGDVSLSLPFFVSGGLAFITFVFTWILLPESLPEEKRGKYLKKKPISSLGAIFSNLGLLYQIMLVTSLAFAAMETVFALYISYEFNLTSKDMGYMFLIMGLISASLQGGIGKLVKRFGESKLLATGIFFYVLGFFCVLLASTFLEFALTLCLFGLGQGMMRTTNTAMISQRTPDGQGATSGNMSAMDTMGRIAGPILAGWLFTFSHSLPFIISGILCFGLLAIYVGRVHHLPEPEPESESDAYSPASQ
;
A
#
# COMPACT_ATOMS: atom_id res chain seq x y z
N VAL A 1 4.57 -27.72 -0.76
CA VAL A 1 3.34 -26.97 -0.47
C VAL A 1 2.28 -27.33 -1.49
N GLU A 2 1.13 -27.80 -1.04
CA GLU A 2 0.05 -28.16 -1.95
C GLU A 2 -0.42 -26.92 -2.73
N LYS A 3 -0.59 -27.08 -4.06
CA LYS A 3 -1.09 -26.01 -4.94
C LYS A 3 -2.38 -25.35 -4.42
N LYS A 4 -3.19 -26.14 -3.70
CA LYS A 4 -4.44 -25.70 -3.05
C LYS A 4 -4.22 -24.62 -1.99
N HIS A 5 -3.20 -24.74 -1.13
CA HIS A 5 -2.88 -23.74 -0.11
C HIS A 5 -2.37 -22.43 -0.73
N LEU A 6 -1.60 -22.52 -1.82
CA LEU A 6 -1.13 -21.35 -2.56
C LEU A 6 -2.28 -20.55 -3.15
N PHE A 7 -3.20 -21.24 -3.81
CA PHE A 7 -4.37 -20.60 -4.41
C PHE A 7 -5.28 -19.97 -3.36
N LEU A 8 -5.46 -20.63 -2.22
CA LEU A 8 -6.27 -20.12 -1.12
C LEU A 8 -5.67 -18.84 -0.52
N LEU A 9 -4.35 -18.81 -0.23
CA LEU A 9 -3.67 -17.64 0.28
C LEU A 9 -3.72 -16.47 -0.71
N PHE A 10 -3.49 -16.74 -2.00
CA PHE A 10 -3.65 -15.74 -3.05
C PHE A 10 -5.06 -15.15 -3.06
N SER A 11 -6.09 -16.02 -3.02
CA SER A 11 -7.48 -15.60 -3.07
C SER A 11 -7.87 -14.75 -1.85
N ILE A 12 -7.42 -15.12 -0.66
CA ILE A 12 -7.66 -14.36 0.58
C ILE A 12 -7.08 -12.95 0.47
N ILE A 13 -5.80 -12.84 0.04
CA ILE A 13 -5.13 -11.55 -0.08
C ILE A 13 -5.76 -10.73 -1.20
N PHE A 14 -5.97 -11.35 -2.36
CA PHE A 14 -6.57 -10.68 -3.51
C PHE A 14 -7.94 -10.11 -3.18
N LEU A 15 -8.85 -10.90 -2.63
CA LEU A 15 -10.21 -10.45 -2.31
C LEU A 15 -10.26 -9.43 -1.19
N MET A 16 -9.41 -9.58 -0.15
CA MET A 16 -9.31 -8.60 0.93
C MET A 16 -8.79 -7.25 0.41
N MET A 17 -7.74 -7.27 -0.41
CA MET A 17 -7.16 -6.04 -0.99
C MET A 17 -8.02 -5.46 -2.11
N LEU A 18 -8.73 -6.30 -2.86
CA LEU A 18 -9.71 -5.87 -3.86
C LEU A 18 -10.83 -5.06 -3.20
N GLY A 19 -11.37 -5.56 -2.08
CA GLY A 19 -12.37 -4.83 -1.31
C GLY A 19 -11.86 -3.46 -0.84
N PHE A 20 -10.60 -3.36 -0.44
CA PHE A 20 -9.98 -2.07 -0.11
C PHE A 20 -9.84 -1.17 -1.35
N GLY A 21 -9.35 -1.72 -2.47
CA GLY A 21 -9.14 -0.98 -3.72
C GLY A 21 -10.43 -0.43 -4.34
N ILE A 22 -11.56 -1.15 -4.20
CA ILE A 22 -12.89 -0.72 -4.67
C ILE A 22 -13.31 0.62 -4.05
N ILE A 23 -12.93 0.89 -2.82
CA ILE A 23 -13.37 2.07 -2.06
C ILE A 23 -12.57 3.32 -2.41
N ILE A 24 -11.33 3.17 -2.88
CA ILE A 24 -10.40 4.29 -3.12
C ILE A 24 -11.04 5.41 -3.95
N PRO A 25 -11.60 5.17 -5.15
CA PRO A 25 -12.16 6.25 -5.97
C PRO A 25 -13.47 6.83 -5.43
N ILE A 26 -14.16 6.11 -4.56
CA ILE A 26 -15.52 6.45 -4.14
C ILE A 26 -15.57 7.20 -2.82
N LEU A 27 -14.61 6.92 -1.93
CA LEU A 27 -14.59 7.50 -0.59
C LEU A 27 -14.71 9.03 -0.59
N PRO A 28 -13.98 9.78 -1.45
CA PRO A 28 -14.11 11.24 -1.50
C PRO A 28 -15.52 11.69 -1.85
N PHE A 29 -16.15 11.08 -2.85
CA PHE A 29 -17.52 11.42 -3.26
C PHE A 29 -18.54 11.12 -2.17
N PHE A 30 -18.47 9.93 -1.55
CA PHE A 30 -19.41 9.51 -0.53
C PHE A 30 -19.32 10.39 0.73
N VAL A 31 -18.11 10.79 1.13
CA VAL A 31 -17.89 11.65 2.29
C VAL A 31 -18.40 13.09 2.04
N THR A 32 -18.18 13.61 0.83
CA THR A 32 -18.68 14.96 0.47
C THR A 32 -20.17 15.00 0.25
N GLU A 33 -20.80 13.91 -0.22
CA GLU A 33 -22.27 13.81 -0.35
C GLU A 33 -22.98 14.00 1.00
N ILE A 34 -22.40 13.52 2.09
CA ILE A 34 -22.92 13.71 3.46
C ILE A 34 -22.62 15.13 4.01
N GLY A 35 -21.96 15.98 3.24
CA GLY A 35 -21.65 17.36 3.62
C GLY A 35 -20.37 17.50 4.44
N ALA A 36 -19.52 16.49 4.52
CA ALA A 36 -18.24 16.60 5.19
C ALA A 36 -17.23 17.43 4.37
N THR A 37 -16.35 18.14 5.06
CA THR A 37 -15.30 18.95 4.44
C THR A 37 -14.14 18.08 3.92
N THR A 38 -13.33 18.64 3.01
CA THR A 38 -12.13 17.94 2.48
C THR A 38 -11.08 17.70 3.58
N THR A 39 -11.00 18.57 4.59
CA THR A 39 -10.18 18.30 5.78
C THR A 39 -10.68 17.09 6.57
N GLN A 40 -12.00 16.97 6.73
CA GLN A 40 -12.62 15.79 7.37
C GLN A 40 -12.37 14.51 6.55
N LEU A 41 -12.42 14.58 5.22
CA LEU A 41 -12.03 13.48 4.34
C LEU A 41 -10.57 13.05 4.57
N GLY A 42 -9.65 14.02 4.69
CA GLY A 42 -8.25 13.75 4.99
C GLY A 42 -8.05 13.04 6.33
N ILE A 43 -8.74 13.51 7.38
CA ILE A 43 -8.72 12.88 8.71
C ILE A 43 -9.32 11.47 8.67
N LEU A 44 -10.42 11.29 7.96
CA LEU A 44 -11.07 9.99 7.79
C LEU A 44 -10.15 8.97 7.10
N SER A 45 -9.47 9.40 6.04
CA SER A 45 -8.49 8.57 5.31
C SER A 45 -7.28 8.22 6.19
N ALA A 46 -6.76 9.19 6.93
CA ALA A 46 -5.63 8.99 7.84
C ALA A 46 -5.98 8.09 9.03
N SER A 47 -7.21 8.17 9.57
CA SER A 47 -7.64 7.42 10.77
C SER A 47 -7.46 5.91 10.58
N TYR A 48 -7.77 5.39 9.41
CA TYR A 48 -7.55 3.99 9.05
C TYR A 48 -6.07 3.60 9.13
N ASN A 49 -5.20 4.40 8.52
CA ASN A 49 -3.75 4.14 8.52
C ASN A 49 -3.12 4.31 9.91
N ILE A 50 -3.62 5.26 10.72
CA ILE A 50 -3.20 5.43 12.12
C ILE A 50 -3.51 4.16 12.92
N MET A 51 -4.71 3.63 12.80
CA MET A 51 -5.09 2.40 13.50
C MET A 51 -4.27 1.20 13.00
N GLN A 52 -4.02 1.09 11.70
CA GLN A 52 -3.13 0.07 11.17
C GLN A 52 -1.71 0.18 11.74
N PHE A 53 -1.16 1.39 11.81
CA PHE A 53 0.18 1.61 12.36
C PHE A 53 0.30 1.16 13.80
N ILE A 54 -0.71 1.46 14.63
CA ILE A 54 -0.73 1.12 16.05
C ILE A 54 -0.97 -0.39 16.26
N PHE A 55 -1.96 -0.95 15.55
CA PHE A 55 -2.45 -2.30 15.86
C PHE A 55 -1.74 -3.42 15.08
N ALA A 56 -1.13 -3.17 13.93
CA ALA A 56 -0.44 -4.21 13.17
C ALA A 56 0.66 -4.94 13.98
N PRO A 57 1.54 -4.25 14.75
CA PRO A 57 2.52 -4.92 15.59
C PRO A 57 1.89 -5.67 16.76
N ILE A 58 0.73 -5.22 17.26
CA ILE A 58 -0.01 -5.87 18.35
C ILE A 58 -0.58 -7.19 17.86
N TRP A 59 -1.32 -7.15 16.76
CA TRP A 59 -1.93 -8.35 16.17
C TRP A 59 -0.88 -9.34 15.66
N GLY A 60 0.22 -8.87 15.08
CA GLY A 60 1.34 -9.72 14.69
C GLY A 60 1.86 -10.56 15.87
N ARG A 61 2.14 -9.91 17.00
CA ARG A 61 2.59 -10.60 18.23
C ARG A 61 1.54 -11.55 18.82
N LEU A 62 0.27 -11.13 18.81
CA LEU A 62 -0.81 -11.99 19.30
C LEU A 62 -1.01 -13.20 18.38
N SER A 63 -0.84 -13.04 17.06
CA SER A 63 -0.90 -14.16 16.13
C SER A 63 0.24 -15.17 16.30
N ASP A 64 1.42 -14.73 16.77
CA ASP A 64 2.52 -15.61 17.17
C ASP A 64 2.19 -16.44 18.43
N ARG A 65 1.29 -15.94 19.26
CA ARG A 65 0.93 -16.60 20.53
C ARG A 65 -0.29 -17.51 20.40
N TYR A 66 -1.29 -17.09 19.64
CA TYR A 66 -2.59 -17.79 19.60
C TYR A 66 -2.86 -18.51 18.28
N GLY A 67 -1.97 -18.39 17.30
CA GLY A 67 -2.12 -18.96 15.97
C GLY A 67 -2.46 -17.91 14.92
N ARG A 68 -2.30 -18.26 13.65
CA ARG A 68 -2.47 -17.33 12.50
C ARG A 68 -3.92 -17.18 12.07
N LYS A 69 -4.63 -18.31 11.97
CA LYS A 69 -5.99 -18.36 11.45
C LYS A 69 -6.97 -17.43 12.19
N PRO A 70 -7.02 -17.38 13.54
CA PRO A 70 -7.95 -16.50 14.25
C PRO A 70 -7.81 -15.03 13.90
N PHE A 71 -6.57 -14.55 13.65
CA PHE A 71 -6.31 -13.14 13.33
C PHE A 71 -6.60 -12.81 11.88
N ILE A 72 -6.43 -13.75 10.94
CA ILE A 72 -6.91 -13.59 9.57
C ILE A 72 -8.45 -13.49 9.55
N LEU A 73 -9.13 -14.34 10.33
CA LEU A 73 -10.58 -14.30 10.46
C LEU A 73 -11.06 -13.00 11.10
N LEU A 74 -10.37 -12.51 12.15
CA LEU A 74 -10.65 -11.22 12.78
C LEU A 74 -10.54 -10.06 11.76
N ALA A 75 -9.49 -10.08 10.94
CA ALA A 75 -9.29 -9.05 9.91
C ALA A 75 -10.42 -9.05 8.88
N LEU A 76 -10.78 -10.22 8.36
CA LEU A 76 -11.83 -10.37 7.35
C LEU A 76 -13.21 -10.02 7.89
N PHE A 77 -13.57 -10.52 9.07
CA PHE A 77 -14.86 -10.24 9.72
C PHE A 77 -15.00 -8.76 10.08
N GLY A 78 -13.97 -8.21 10.72
CA GLY A 78 -13.98 -6.79 11.10
C GLY A 78 -14.00 -5.85 9.91
N PHE A 79 -13.25 -6.15 8.84
CA PHE A 79 -13.32 -5.42 7.58
C PHE A 79 -14.72 -5.50 6.98
N SER A 80 -15.29 -6.71 6.84
CA SER A 80 -16.63 -6.92 6.30
C SER A 80 -17.69 -6.11 7.04
N THR A 81 -17.75 -6.29 8.37
CA THR A 81 -18.76 -5.61 9.22
C THR A 81 -18.59 -4.10 9.14
N SER A 82 -17.35 -3.60 9.25
CA SER A 82 -17.08 -2.16 9.22
C SER A 82 -17.49 -1.52 7.90
N PHE A 83 -17.21 -2.18 6.76
CA PHE A 83 -17.55 -1.62 5.45
C PHE A 83 -19.03 -1.70 5.11
N ILE A 84 -19.72 -2.77 5.52
CA ILE A 84 -21.19 -2.84 5.39
C ILE A 84 -21.82 -1.70 6.21
N LEU A 85 -21.42 -1.53 7.47
CA LEU A 85 -21.92 -0.45 8.31
C LEU A 85 -21.54 0.94 7.78
N PHE A 86 -20.34 1.10 7.20
CA PHE A 86 -19.92 2.33 6.55
C PHE A 86 -20.84 2.71 5.39
N GLY A 87 -21.27 1.74 4.58
CA GLY A 87 -22.22 1.96 3.48
C GLY A 87 -23.60 2.46 3.91
N PHE A 88 -24.00 2.23 5.18
CA PHE A 88 -25.22 2.75 5.80
C PHE A 88 -25.03 4.07 6.54
N SER A 89 -23.82 4.60 6.63
CA SER A 89 -23.55 5.84 7.38
C SER A 89 -24.31 7.03 6.81
N SER A 90 -24.90 7.81 7.71
CA SER A 90 -25.60 9.06 7.42
C SER A 90 -24.89 10.29 8.01
N SER A 91 -23.83 10.09 8.77
CA SER A 91 -23.06 11.16 9.39
C SER A 91 -21.55 10.92 9.32
N TYR A 92 -20.78 12.02 9.35
CA TYR A 92 -19.31 11.96 9.37
C TYR A 92 -18.75 11.15 10.56
N TYR A 93 -19.37 11.30 11.75
CA TYR A 93 -18.89 10.62 12.96
C TYR A 93 -19.11 9.11 12.92
N GLU A 94 -20.20 8.64 12.30
CA GLU A 94 -20.42 7.21 12.02
C GLU A 94 -19.36 6.68 11.07
N MET A 95 -19.10 7.41 9.96
CA MET A 95 -18.03 7.04 9.04
C MET A 95 -16.67 6.94 9.74
N LEU A 96 -16.34 7.94 10.57
CA LEU A 96 -15.08 7.95 11.31
C LEU A 96 -14.98 6.75 12.26
N PHE A 97 -16.06 6.45 12.98
CA PHE A 97 -16.09 5.29 13.88
C PHE A 97 -15.87 3.98 13.13
N TYR A 98 -16.58 3.75 12.03
CA TYR A 98 -16.41 2.52 11.24
C TYR A 98 -15.04 2.45 10.55
N ARG A 99 -14.47 3.60 10.17
CA ARG A 99 -13.12 3.67 9.61
C ARG A 99 -12.04 3.29 10.62
N VAL A 100 -12.18 3.78 11.85
CA VAL A 100 -11.32 3.40 12.99
C VAL A 100 -11.45 1.90 13.28
N LEU A 101 -12.68 1.38 13.35
CA LEU A 101 -12.94 -0.04 13.58
C LEU A 101 -12.35 -0.92 12.48
N ALA A 102 -12.54 -0.53 11.21
CA ALA A 102 -11.91 -1.19 10.06
C ALA A 102 -10.38 -1.19 10.17
N GLY A 103 -9.78 -0.05 10.53
CA GLY A 103 -8.33 0.07 10.71
C GLY A 103 -7.78 -0.84 11.81
N ILE A 104 -8.45 -0.90 12.96
CA ILE A 104 -8.07 -1.77 14.08
C ILE A 104 -8.09 -3.24 13.67
N THR A 105 -9.20 -3.68 13.12
CA THR A 105 -9.42 -5.12 12.83
C THR A 105 -8.61 -5.58 11.62
N SER A 106 -8.62 -4.83 10.51
CA SER A 106 -7.88 -5.19 9.29
C SER A 106 -6.36 -5.14 9.45
N ALA A 107 -5.84 -4.41 10.47
CA ALA A 107 -4.42 -4.40 10.80
C ALA A 107 -3.85 -5.80 11.10
N ALA A 108 -4.70 -6.76 11.48
CA ALA A 108 -4.31 -8.15 11.69
C ALA A 108 -4.00 -8.90 10.38
N GLY A 109 -4.52 -8.44 9.22
CA GLY A 109 -4.50 -9.19 7.96
C GLY A 109 -3.10 -9.42 7.40
N ILE A 110 -2.49 -8.38 6.82
CA ILE A 110 -1.20 -8.51 6.09
C ILE A 110 -0.08 -9.11 6.96
N PRO A 111 0.16 -8.65 8.20
CA PRO A 111 1.23 -9.22 9.03
C PRO A 111 1.03 -10.71 9.30
N THR A 112 -0.20 -11.11 9.57
CA THR A 112 -0.51 -12.52 9.87
C THR A 112 -0.42 -13.40 8.62
N ILE A 113 -0.87 -12.92 7.45
CA ILE A 113 -0.77 -13.67 6.20
C ILE A 113 0.69 -13.83 5.79
N THR A 114 1.52 -12.78 5.90
CA THR A 114 2.96 -12.87 5.60
C THR A 114 3.68 -13.81 6.55
N ALA A 115 3.31 -13.82 7.83
CA ALA A 115 3.83 -14.78 8.81
C ALA A 115 3.38 -16.21 8.47
N MET A 116 2.12 -16.41 8.07
CA MET A 116 1.61 -17.72 7.64
C MET A 116 2.35 -18.25 6.41
N VAL A 117 2.67 -17.40 5.45
CA VAL A 117 3.52 -17.77 4.30
C VAL A 117 4.90 -18.25 4.78
N ALA A 118 5.50 -17.54 5.74
CA ALA A 118 6.80 -17.92 6.30
C ALA A 118 6.75 -19.24 7.10
N ASP A 119 5.59 -19.59 7.69
CA ASP A 119 5.38 -20.84 8.40
C ASP A 119 5.18 -22.04 7.44
N ILE A 120 4.48 -21.83 6.31
CA ILE A 120 4.12 -22.88 5.33
C ILE A 120 5.28 -23.16 4.36
N PHE A 121 6.03 -22.13 3.96
CA PHE A 121 7.09 -22.27 2.96
C PHE A 121 8.45 -22.54 3.61
N PRO A 122 9.21 -23.53 3.13
CA PRO A 122 10.60 -23.71 3.54
C PRO A 122 11.43 -22.46 3.17
N PRO A 123 12.54 -22.17 3.87
CA PRO A 123 13.33 -20.94 3.67
C PRO A 123 13.69 -20.65 2.21
N LYS A 124 14.03 -21.69 1.42
CA LYS A 124 14.39 -21.56 0.00
C LYS A 124 13.23 -21.15 -0.92
N GLU A 125 11.98 -21.39 -0.50
CA GLU A 125 10.78 -21.11 -1.30
C GLU A 125 9.96 -19.91 -0.77
N ARG A 126 10.37 -19.30 0.34
CA ARG A 126 9.65 -18.14 0.93
C ARG A 126 9.49 -16.97 -0.03
N ALA A 127 10.51 -16.71 -0.86
CA ALA A 127 10.43 -15.68 -1.89
C ALA A 127 9.28 -15.91 -2.87
N LYS A 128 9.01 -17.18 -3.25
CA LYS A 128 7.88 -17.55 -4.10
C LYS A 128 6.54 -17.29 -3.40
N GLY A 129 6.43 -17.66 -2.12
CA GLY A 129 5.24 -17.39 -1.31
C GLY A 129 4.97 -15.89 -1.18
N MET A 130 5.99 -15.09 -0.88
CA MET A 130 5.89 -13.63 -0.82
C MET A 130 5.54 -12.99 -2.18
N GLY A 131 6.03 -13.58 -3.27
CA GLY A 131 5.64 -13.18 -4.62
C GLY A 131 4.15 -13.35 -4.89
N ILE A 132 3.52 -14.41 -4.36
CA ILE A 132 2.07 -14.64 -4.45
C ILE A 132 1.29 -13.57 -3.67
N VAL A 133 1.76 -13.22 -2.47
CA VAL A 133 1.19 -12.11 -1.68
C VAL A 133 1.27 -10.81 -2.48
N GLY A 134 2.45 -10.49 -3.01
CA GLY A 134 2.66 -9.30 -3.82
C GLY A 134 1.79 -9.25 -5.08
N ALA A 135 1.64 -10.38 -5.78
CA ALA A 135 0.76 -10.48 -6.95
C ALA A 135 -0.71 -10.25 -6.59
N GLY A 136 -1.19 -10.83 -5.47
CA GLY A 136 -2.55 -10.60 -4.98
C GLY A 136 -2.82 -9.13 -4.68
N VAL A 137 -1.90 -8.47 -3.97
CA VAL A 137 -1.98 -7.03 -3.67
C VAL A 137 -1.93 -6.21 -4.97
N GLY A 138 -0.98 -6.49 -5.87
CA GLY A 138 -0.80 -5.75 -7.12
C GLY A 138 -2.04 -5.81 -8.02
N LEU A 139 -2.60 -7.01 -8.25
CA LEU A 139 -3.81 -7.18 -9.05
C LEU A 139 -5.03 -6.50 -8.43
N SER A 140 -5.12 -6.47 -7.10
CA SER A 140 -6.20 -5.78 -6.39
C SER A 140 -6.17 -4.26 -6.62
N PHE A 141 -4.98 -3.67 -6.64
CA PHE A 141 -4.82 -2.24 -6.95
C PHE A 141 -5.07 -1.91 -8.43
N VAL A 142 -4.95 -2.89 -9.33
CA VAL A 142 -5.31 -2.73 -10.75
C VAL A 142 -6.83 -2.76 -10.93
N PHE A 143 -7.49 -3.79 -10.41
CA PHE A 143 -8.92 -4.03 -10.67
C PHE A 143 -9.85 -3.34 -9.65
N GLY A 144 -9.39 -3.12 -8.43
CA GLY A 144 -10.22 -2.55 -7.36
C GLY A 144 -10.80 -1.18 -7.72
N PRO A 145 -9.98 -0.18 -8.05
CA PRO A 145 -10.48 1.15 -8.39
C PRO A 145 -11.40 1.16 -9.60
N ALA A 146 -11.14 0.32 -10.62
CA ALA A 146 -12.02 0.19 -11.78
C ALA A 146 -13.41 -0.32 -11.40
N LEU A 147 -13.46 -1.40 -10.61
CA LEU A 147 -14.72 -1.91 -10.09
C LEU A 147 -15.40 -0.90 -9.18
N GLY A 148 -14.64 -0.20 -8.33
CA GLY A 148 -15.16 0.85 -7.48
C GLY A 148 -15.82 1.97 -8.25
N GLY A 149 -15.15 2.49 -9.28
CA GLY A 149 -15.71 3.54 -10.15
C GLY A 149 -16.99 3.11 -10.85
N ILE A 150 -17.03 1.90 -11.41
CA ILE A 150 -18.23 1.35 -12.07
C ILE A 150 -19.39 1.17 -11.08
N LEU A 151 -19.13 0.62 -9.90
CA LEU A 151 -20.15 0.43 -8.87
C LEU A 151 -20.63 1.76 -8.30
N GLY A 152 -19.73 2.73 -8.14
CA GLY A 152 -20.04 4.07 -7.66
C GLY A 152 -20.90 4.89 -8.59
N ASP A 153 -20.85 4.61 -9.89
CA ASP A 153 -21.72 5.22 -10.90
C ASP A 153 -23.19 4.78 -10.72
N VAL A 154 -23.44 3.60 -10.14
CA VAL A 154 -24.78 3.11 -9.80
C VAL A 154 -25.26 3.70 -8.47
N SER A 155 -24.42 3.67 -7.43
CA SER A 155 -24.67 4.24 -6.11
C SER A 155 -23.36 4.37 -5.34
N LEU A 156 -23.14 5.50 -4.67
CA LEU A 156 -21.94 5.72 -3.87
C LEU A 156 -21.80 4.77 -2.66
N SER A 157 -22.91 4.20 -2.18
CA SER A 157 -22.91 3.19 -1.10
C SER A 157 -22.60 1.78 -1.60
N LEU A 158 -22.91 1.46 -2.87
CA LEU A 158 -22.78 0.09 -3.40
C LEU A 158 -21.36 -0.48 -3.32
N PRO A 159 -20.28 0.28 -3.59
CA PRO A 159 -18.91 -0.19 -3.44
C PRO A 159 -18.59 -0.72 -2.05
N PHE A 160 -19.13 -0.09 -1.00
CA PHE A 160 -18.93 -0.50 0.40
C PHE A 160 -19.63 -1.83 0.70
N PHE A 161 -20.86 -2.01 0.22
CA PHE A 161 -21.59 -3.27 0.38
C PHE A 161 -20.94 -4.41 -0.39
N VAL A 162 -20.49 -4.16 -1.60
CA VAL A 162 -19.76 -5.17 -2.41
C VAL A 162 -18.44 -5.55 -1.74
N SER A 163 -17.66 -4.56 -1.27
CA SER A 163 -16.39 -4.80 -0.57
C SER A 163 -16.61 -5.59 0.73
N GLY A 164 -17.60 -5.19 1.53
CA GLY A 164 -17.95 -5.89 2.76
C GLY A 164 -18.47 -7.30 2.50
N GLY A 165 -19.30 -7.50 1.46
CA GLY A 165 -19.81 -8.80 1.03
C GLY A 165 -18.69 -9.74 0.55
N LEU A 166 -17.77 -9.25 -0.28
CA LEU A 166 -16.59 -10.01 -0.71
C LEU A 166 -15.72 -10.43 0.47
N ALA A 167 -15.50 -9.54 1.43
CA ALA A 167 -14.75 -9.85 2.64
C ALA A 167 -15.48 -10.89 3.50
N PHE A 168 -16.82 -10.82 3.60
CA PHE A 168 -17.61 -11.83 4.32
C PHE A 168 -17.54 -13.21 3.66
N ILE A 169 -17.69 -13.27 2.35
CA ILE A 169 -17.52 -14.51 1.59
C ILE A 169 -16.12 -15.08 1.81
N THR A 170 -15.09 -14.23 1.74
CA THR A 170 -13.69 -14.62 2.00
C THR A 170 -13.52 -15.12 3.44
N PHE A 171 -14.16 -14.48 4.42
CA PHE A 171 -14.18 -14.93 5.81
C PHE A 171 -14.73 -16.34 5.93
N VAL A 172 -15.89 -16.63 5.34
CA VAL A 172 -16.53 -17.96 5.39
C VAL A 172 -15.64 -19.01 4.75
N PHE A 173 -15.10 -18.75 3.56
CA PHE A 173 -14.15 -19.67 2.90
C PHE A 173 -12.88 -19.89 3.71
N THR A 174 -12.33 -18.85 4.31
CA THR A 174 -11.13 -18.92 5.16
C THR A 174 -11.41 -19.75 6.41
N TRP A 175 -12.57 -19.54 7.02
CA TRP A 175 -12.98 -20.29 8.22
C TRP A 175 -13.04 -21.81 7.94
N ILE A 176 -13.65 -22.19 6.82
CA ILE A 176 -13.85 -23.60 6.43
C ILE A 176 -12.56 -24.25 5.90
N LEU A 177 -11.84 -23.55 5.01
CA LEU A 177 -10.80 -24.18 4.19
C LEU A 177 -9.37 -23.93 4.68
N LEU A 178 -9.11 -22.84 5.43
CA LEU A 178 -7.76 -22.49 5.85
C LEU A 178 -7.38 -23.29 7.11
N PRO A 179 -6.36 -24.17 7.09
CA PRO A 179 -5.84 -24.80 8.28
C PRO A 179 -4.99 -23.80 9.10
N GLU A 180 -4.83 -24.07 10.40
CA GLU A 180 -3.85 -23.35 11.21
C GLU A 180 -2.43 -23.73 10.79
N SER A 181 -1.56 -22.73 10.59
CA SER A 181 -0.17 -22.97 10.15
C SER A 181 0.84 -23.06 11.28
N LEU A 182 0.52 -22.43 12.44
CA LEU A 182 1.43 -22.39 13.58
C LEU A 182 1.15 -23.52 14.56
N PRO A 183 2.06 -24.55 14.64
CA PRO A 183 1.92 -25.65 15.59
C PRO A 183 1.88 -25.14 17.03
N GLU A 184 1.10 -25.80 17.90
CA GLU A 184 0.94 -25.38 19.30
C GLU A 184 2.27 -25.30 20.06
N GLU A 185 3.18 -26.20 19.74
CA GLU A 185 4.52 -26.26 20.35
C GLU A 185 5.40 -25.03 20.06
N LYS A 186 5.13 -24.32 18.97
CA LYS A 186 5.88 -23.13 18.54
C LYS A 186 5.24 -21.82 18.99
N ARG A 187 4.00 -21.87 19.52
CA ARG A 187 3.27 -20.70 19.98
C ARG A 187 3.99 -20.02 21.15
N GLY A 188 4.11 -18.71 21.12
CA GLY A 188 4.70 -17.91 22.20
C GLY A 188 6.23 -17.88 22.24
N LYS A 189 6.96 -18.66 21.43
CA LYS A 189 8.43 -18.69 21.47
C LYS A 189 9.09 -17.43 20.85
N TYR A 190 8.38 -16.65 20.06
CA TYR A 190 8.90 -15.49 19.31
C TYR A 190 8.82 -14.15 20.04
N LEU A 191 8.40 -14.10 21.30
CA LEU A 191 8.06 -12.86 22.05
C LEU A 191 9.25 -11.97 22.45
N LYS A 192 10.50 -12.31 22.13
CA LYS A 192 11.69 -11.63 22.69
C LYS A 192 12.32 -10.53 21.80
N LYS A 193 11.73 -10.14 20.68
CA LYS A 193 12.32 -9.04 19.88
C LYS A 193 11.83 -7.68 20.40
N LYS A 194 12.79 -6.84 20.82
CA LYS A 194 12.53 -5.44 21.19
C LYS A 194 11.95 -4.68 19.99
N PRO A 195 10.97 -3.78 20.20
CA PRO A 195 10.54 -2.88 19.14
C PRO A 195 11.73 -2.02 18.71
N ILE A 196 11.97 -1.98 17.39
CA ILE A 196 13.05 -1.17 16.81
C ILE A 196 12.48 0.23 16.61
N SER A 197 13.24 1.25 17.01
CA SER A 197 12.88 2.64 16.82
C SER A 197 12.92 3.00 15.33
N SER A 198 11.75 3.03 14.68
CA SER A 198 11.62 3.32 13.25
C SER A 198 12.04 4.74 12.88
N LEU A 199 11.84 5.72 13.77
CA LEU A 199 12.16 7.13 13.53
C LEU A 199 13.67 7.38 13.36
N GLY A 200 14.53 6.60 14.03
CA GLY A 200 15.97 6.70 13.86
C GLY A 200 16.47 6.34 12.45
N ALA A 201 15.69 5.57 11.70
CA ALA A 201 16.04 5.16 10.34
C ALA A 201 16.19 6.36 9.37
N ILE A 202 15.43 7.44 9.58
CA ILE A 202 15.50 8.67 8.76
C ILE A 202 16.89 9.34 8.85
N PHE A 203 17.58 9.17 9.96
CA PHE A 203 18.89 9.77 10.23
C PHE A 203 20.06 8.77 10.07
N SER A 204 19.77 7.55 9.62
CA SER A 204 20.78 6.53 9.32
C SER A 204 21.55 6.81 8.03
N ASN A 205 22.59 6.02 7.76
CA ASN A 205 23.32 6.06 6.47
C ASN A 205 22.41 5.80 5.26
N LEU A 206 21.28 5.11 5.45
CA LEU A 206 20.24 4.88 4.45
C LEU A 206 19.08 5.89 4.56
N GLY A 207 19.24 6.92 5.39
CA GLY A 207 18.19 7.91 5.68
C GLY A 207 17.57 8.53 4.43
N LEU A 208 18.36 8.80 3.41
CA LEU A 208 17.86 9.33 2.14
C LEU A 208 16.86 8.38 1.45
N LEU A 209 17.13 7.08 1.43
CA LEU A 209 16.22 6.09 0.84
C LEU A 209 14.93 5.94 1.65
N TYR A 210 15.00 6.03 2.97
CA TYR A 210 13.82 6.07 3.85
C TYR A 210 13.01 7.36 3.68
N GLN A 211 13.66 8.51 3.50
CA GLN A 211 13.01 9.79 3.19
C GLN A 211 12.29 9.73 1.84
N ILE A 212 12.90 9.09 0.82
CA ILE A 212 12.27 8.85 -0.47
C ILE A 212 10.96 8.06 -0.26
N MET A 213 10.98 6.98 0.50
CA MET A 213 9.78 6.20 0.79
C MET A 213 8.71 7.03 1.49
N LEU A 214 9.07 7.77 2.54
CA LEU A 214 8.16 8.63 3.30
C LEU A 214 7.49 9.69 2.41
N VAL A 215 8.30 10.49 1.69
CA VAL A 215 7.81 11.62 0.89
C VAL A 215 6.96 11.14 -0.29
N THR A 216 7.38 10.07 -0.96
CA THR A 216 6.64 9.54 -2.10
C THR A 216 5.33 8.88 -1.69
N SER A 217 5.30 8.21 -0.53
CA SER A 217 4.05 7.68 0.04
C SER A 217 3.12 8.79 0.51
N LEU A 218 3.67 9.86 1.10
CA LEU A 218 2.91 11.07 1.46
C LEU A 218 2.27 11.70 0.22
N ALA A 219 3.07 11.95 -0.82
CA ALA A 219 2.62 12.57 -2.06
C ALA A 219 1.55 11.72 -2.78
N PHE A 220 1.73 10.38 -2.80
CA PHE A 220 0.75 9.48 -3.38
C PHE A 220 -0.56 9.48 -2.62
N ALA A 221 -0.52 9.33 -1.31
CA ALA A 221 -1.72 9.33 -0.47
C ALA A 221 -2.43 10.68 -0.47
N ALA A 222 -1.69 11.79 -0.58
CA ALA A 222 -2.24 13.11 -0.79
C ALA A 222 -3.02 13.20 -2.11
N MET A 223 -2.40 12.77 -3.22
CA MET A 223 -3.02 12.73 -4.54
C MET A 223 -4.26 11.83 -4.53
N GLU A 224 -4.13 10.59 -4.04
CA GLU A 224 -5.22 9.62 -3.96
C GLU A 224 -6.45 10.18 -3.22
N THR A 225 -6.25 10.97 -2.17
CA THR A 225 -7.32 11.51 -1.34
C THR A 225 -8.14 12.59 -2.04
N VAL A 226 -7.51 13.49 -2.80
CA VAL A 226 -8.20 14.66 -3.36
C VAL A 226 -8.36 14.64 -4.87
N PHE A 227 -7.71 13.72 -5.59
CA PHE A 227 -7.73 13.68 -7.05
C PHE A 227 -9.15 13.49 -7.60
N ALA A 228 -9.96 12.63 -6.98
CA ALA A 228 -11.35 12.41 -7.35
C ALA A 228 -12.18 13.71 -7.30
N LEU A 229 -12.03 14.47 -6.21
CA LEU A 229 -12.72 15.75 -6.04
C LEU A 229 -12.20 16.80 -7.01
N TYR A 230 -10.89 16.83 -7.26
CA TYR A 230 -10.27 17.76 -8.21
C TYR A 230 -10.83 17.59 -9.61
N ILE A 231 -10.84 16.36 -10.14
CA ILE A 231 -11.37 16.10 -11.49
C ILE A 231 -12.89 16.28 -11.58
N SER A 232 -13.61 16.05 -10.47
CA SER A 232 -15.06 16.26 -10.45
C SER A 232 -15.43 17.74 -10.37
N TYR A 233 -14.80 18.52 -9.50
CA TYR A 233 -15.14 19.94 -9.29
C TYR A 233 -14.72 20.83 -10.45
N GLU A 234 -13.54 20.56 -11.03
CA GLU A 234 -12.98 21.42 -12.08
C GLU A 234 -13.42 20.97 -13.50
N PHE A 235 -13.65 19.66 -13.70
CA PHE A 235 -13.83 19.11 -15.06
C PHE A 235 -15.09 18.24 -15.21
N ASN A 236 -15.93 18.12 -14.19
CA ASN A 236 -17.16 17.33 -14.18
C ASN A 236 -16.95 15.84 -14.56
N LEU A 237 -15.76 15.28 -14.25
CA LEU A 237 -15.46 13.87 -14.44
C LEU A 237 -16.04 13.05 -13.28
N THR A 238 -16.45 11.81 -13.60
CA THR A 238 -17.18 10.94 -12.69
C THR A 238 -16.26 9.97 -11.93
N SER A 239 -16.81 9.28 -10.93
CA SER A 239 -16.12 8.18 -10.23
C SER A 239 -15.71 7.05 -11.17
N LYS A 240 -16.51 6.80 -12.22
CA LYS A 240 -16.24 5.81 -13.26
C LYS A 240 -15.02 6.18 -14.10
N ASP A 241 -14.91 7.47 -14.48
CA ASP A 241 -13.74 7.98 -15.21
C ASP A 241 -12.48 7.80 -14.37
N MET A 242 -12.54 8.14 -13.08
CA MET A 242 -11.45 7.90 -12.14
C MET A 242 -11.07 6.42 -12.06
N GLY A 243 -12.07 5.54 -11.98
CA GLY A 243 -11.85 4.09 -11.95
C GLY A 243 -11.04 3.59 -13.15
N TYR A 244 -11.39 4.03 -14.36
CA TYR A 244 -10.65 3.68 -15.59
C TYR A 244 -9.23 4.27 -15.61
N MET A 245 -9.07 5.51 -15.16
CA MET A 245 -7.74 6.13 -15.06
C MET A 245 -6.81 5.35 -14.13
N PHE A 246 -7.31 4.95 -12.94
CA PHE A 246 -6.55 4.13 -12.00
C PHE A 246 -6.26 2.72 -12.52
N LEU A 247 -7.18 2.13 -13.30
CA LEU A 247 -6.94 0.86 -13.99
C LEU A 247 -5.73 0.96 -14.93
N ILE A 248 -5.70 2.00 -15.76
CA ILE A 248 -4.60 2.24 -16.71
C ILE A 248 -3.29 2.44 -15.94
N MET A 249 -3.29 3.28 -14.91
CA MET A 249 -2.13 3.50 -14.04
C MET A 249 -1.64 2.18 -13.41
N GLY A 250 -2.56 1.39 -12.88
CA GLY A 250 -2.25 0.11 -12.23
C GLY A 250 -1.64 -0.91 -13.20
N LEU A 251 -2.19 -1.02 -14.41
CA LEU A 251 -1.68 -1.91 -15.46
C LEU A 251 -0.25 -1.53 -15.88
N ILE A 252 0.02 -0.24 -16.04
CA ILE A 252 1.37 0.26 -16.38
C ILE A 252 2.34 -0.03 -15.25
N SER A 253 1.97 0.28 -14.00
CA SER A 253 2.81 0.01 -12.83
C SER A 253 3.12 -1.48 -12.67
N ALA A 254 2.12 -2.34 -12.82
CA ALA A 254 2.28 -3.80 -12.72
C ALA A 254 3.18 -4.36 -13.84
N SER A 255 3.00 -3.88 -15.08
CA SER A 255 3.82 -4.30 -16.22
C SER A 255 5.29 -3.97 -16.02
N LEU A 256 5.59 -2.78 -15.48
CA LEU A 256 6.94 -2.36 -15.16
C LEU A 256 7.56 -3.19 -14.04
N GLN A 257 6.82 -3.46 -12.98
CA GLN A 257 7.32 -4.25 -11.85
C GLN A 257 7.81 -5.64 -12.30
N GLY A 258 7.14 -6.27 -13.27
CA GLY A 258 7.56 -7.53 -13.85
C GLY A 258 8.88 -7.44 -14.64
N GLY A 259 9.20 -6.27 -15.23
CA GLY A 259 10.39 -6.02 -16.04
C GLY A 259 11.55 -5.34 -15.31
N ILE A 260 11.35 -4.90 -14.05
CA ILE A 260 12.28 -4.02 -13.34
C ILE A 260 13.69 -4.59 -13.23
N GLY A 261 13.84 -5.90 -13.01
CA GLY A 261 15.14 -6.55 -12.91
C GLY A 261 15.99 -6.44 -14.19
N LYS A 262 15.35 -6.46 -15.37
CA LYS A 262 16.06 -6.21 -16.66
C LYS A 262 16.46 -4.76 -16.79
N LEU A 263 15.60 -3.83 -16.35
CA LEU A 263 15.89 -2.39 -16.39
C LEU A 263 17.02 -2.03 -15.42
N VAL A 264 17.04 -2.60 -14.22
CA VAL A 264 18.12 -2.42 -13.25
C VAL A 264 19.46 -2.91 -13.81
N LYS A 265 19.49 -4.10 -14.43
CA LYS A 265 20.71 -4.63 -15.05
C LYS A 265 21.23 -3.74 -16.19
N ARG A 266 20.35 -3.06 -16.94
CA ARG A 266 20.73 -2.22 -18.09
C ARG A 266 21.12 -0.80 -17.70
N PHE A 267 20.40 -0.18 -16.78
CA PHE A 267 20.52 1.25 -16.45
C PHE A 267 21.13 1.51 -15.06
N GLY A 268 21.17 0.50 -14.19
CA GLY A 268 21.58 0.61 -12.79
C GLY A 268 20.45 1.13 -11.89
N GLU A 269 20.51 0.75 -10.60
CA GLU A 269 19.49 1.07 -9.60
C GLU A 269 19.34 2.58 -9.41
N SER A 270 20.46 3.30 -9.27
CA SER A 270 20.45 4.72 -8.94
C SER A 270 19.81 5.58 -10.03
N LYS A 271 20.08 5.28 -11.30
CA LYS A 271 19.46 5.98 -12.43
C LYS A 271 17.98 5.66 -12.54
N LEU A 272 17.63 4.40 -12.32
CA LEU A 272 16.24 3.96 -12.41
C LEU A 272 15.38 4.59 -11.30
N LEU A 273 15.91 4.70 -10.08
CA LEU A 273 15.24 5.39 -8.97
C LEU A 273 15.05 6.87 -9.28
N ALA A 274 16.10 7.56 -9.76
CA ALA A 274 16.01 8.97 -10.16
C ALA A 274 14.96 9.18 -11.26
N THR A 275 14.95 8.32 -12.28
CA THR A 275 13.97 8.36 -13.38
C THR A 275 12.54 8.14 -12.86
N GLY A 276 12.36 7.23 -11.91
CA GLY A 276 11.06 7.00 -11.26
C GLY A 276 10.56 8.24 -10.52
N ILE A 277 11.42 8.88 -9.73
CA ILE A 277 11.08 10.13 -9.02
C ILE A 277 10.78 11.25 -10.03
N PHE A 278 11.55 11.35 -11.13
CA PHE A 278 11.32 12.33 -12.18
C PHE A 278 9.94 12.19 -12.84
N PHE A 279 9.52 10.97 -13.19
CA PHE A 279 8.18 10.75 -13.74
C PHE A 279 7.09 11.11 -12.73
N TYR A 280 7.34 10.91 -11.44
CA TYR A 280 6.43 11.30 -10.37
C TYR A 280 6.27 12.81 -10.27
N VAL A 281 7.38 13.54 -10.29
CA VAL A 281 7.39 15.02 -10.34
C VAL A 281 6.65 15.54 -11.57
N LEU A 282 6.98 14.98 -12.75
CA LEU A 282 6.32 15.35 -14.00
C LEU A 282 4.81 15.12 -13.94
N GLY A 283 4.37 13.99 -13.36
CA GLY A 283 2.96 13.67 -13.12
C GLY A 283 2.25 14.75 -12.29
N PHE A 284 2.85 15.20 -11.18
CA PHE A 284 2.23 16.23 -10.34
C PHE A 284 2.04 17.56 -11.06
N PHE A 285 2.99 17.98 -11.91
CA PHE A 285 2.84 19.23 -12.67
C PHE A 285 1.92 19.05 -13.88
N CYS A 286 1.92 17.88 -14.54
CA CYS A 286 1.01 17.61 -15.65
C CYS A 286 -0.46 17.55 -15.22
N VAL A 287 -0.77 17.12 -13.97
CA VAL A 287 -2.15 17.18 -13.43
C VAL A 287 -2.72 18.60 -13.52
N LEU A 288 -1.88 19.63 -13.29
CA LEU A 288 -2.31 21.03 -13.28
C LEU A 288 -2.60 21.59 -14.69
N LEU A 289 -2.09 20.93 -15.73
CA LEU A 289 -2.25 21.31 -17.12
C LEU A 289 -3.33 20.48 -17.84
N ALA A 290 -3.73 19.36 -17.24
CA ALA A 290 -4.73 18.46 -17.78
C ALA A 290 -6.15 19.05 -17.62
N SER A 291 -6.99 18.88 -18.65
CA SER A 291 -8.37 19.36 -18.69
C SER A 291 -9.35 18.34 -19.28
N THR A 292 -8.84 17.27 -19.89
CA THR A 292 -9.65 16.21 -20.49
C THR A 292 -9.36 14.85 -19.88
N PHE A 293 -10.30 13.91 -20.01
CA PHE A 293 -10.11 12.52 -19.57
C PHE A 293 -8.79 11.92 -20.07
N LEU A 294 -8.47 12.13 -21.36
CA LEU A 294 -7.25 11.56 -21.95
C LEU A 294 -5.98 12.15 -21.33
N GLU A 295 -5.96 13.46 -21.11
CA GLU A 295 -4.80 14.13 -20.48
C GLU A 295 -4.60 13.68 -19.05
N PHE A 296 -5.67 13.53 -18.26
CA PHE A 296 -5.57 12.94 -16.91
C PHE A 296 -5.13 11.49 -16.96
N ALA A 297 -5.65 10.67 -17.88
CA ALA A 297 -5.21 9.29 -18.05
C ALA A 297 -3.71 9.20 -18.37
N LEU A 298 -3.21 10.04 -19.28
CA LEU A 298 -1.78 10.13 -19.62
C LEU A 298 -0.94 10.59 -18.42
N THR A 299 -1.44 11.53 -17.65
CA THR A 299 -0.79 11.97 -16.42
C THR A 299 -0.69 10.84 -15.38
N LEU A 300 -1.76 10.07 -15.20
CA LEU A 300 -1.74 8.90 -14.33
C LEU A 300 -0.81 7.79 -14.85
N CYS A 301 -0.58 7.70 -16.16
CA CYS A 301 0.46 6.84 -16.71
C CYS A 301 1.86 7.25 -16.20
N LEU A 302 2.16 8.54 -16.10
CA LEU A 302 3.42 9.02 -15.53
C LEU A 302 3.57 8.60 -14.06
N PHE A 303 2.50 8.70 -13.26
CA PHE A 303 2.50 8.18 -11.90
C PHE A 303 2.73 6.67 -11.85
N GLY A 304 2.08 5.90 -12.73
CA GLY A 304 2.26 4.46 -12.83
C GLY A 304 3.69 4.05 -13.17
N LEU A 305 4.30 4.76 -14.15
CA LEU A 305 5.71 4.59 -14.52
C LEU A 305 6.62 4.92 -13.32
N GLY A 306 6.42 6.08 -12.71
CA GLY A 306 7.19 6.53 -11.56
C GLY A 306 7.10 5.55 -10.39
N GLN A 307 5.89 5.16 -9.99
CA GLN A 307 5.66 4.26 -8.87
C GLN A 307 6.25 2.86 -9.11
N GLY A 308 6.06 2.30 -10.33
CA GLY A 308 6.60 1.00 -10.70
C GLY A 308 8.12 0.94 -10.62
N MET A 309 8.82 1.97 -11.12
CA MET A 309 10.28 2.05 -11.05
C MET A 309 10.77 2.31 -9.63
N MET A 310 10.21 3.32 -8.97
CA MET A 310 10.70 3.85 -7.70
C MET A 310 10.51 2.87 -6.55
N ARG A 311 9.28 2.34 -6.36
CA ARG A 311 8.96 1.51 -5.20
C ARG A 311 9.81 0.25 -5.15
N THR A 312 9.90 -0.47 -6.26
CA THR A 312 10.66 -1.72 -6.34
C THR A 312 12.16 -1.47 -6.20
N THR A 313 12.69 -0.45 -6.90
CA THR A 313 14.13 -0.14 -6.86
C THR A 313 14.55 0.37 -5.48
N ASN A 314 13.78 1.29 -4.87
CA ASN A 314 14.11 1.83 -3.55
C ASN A 314 14.10 0.74 -2.47
N THR A 315 13.10 -0.17 -2.50
CA THR A 315 13.03 -1.31 -1.58
C THR A 315 14.24 -2.24 -1.75
N ALA A 316 14.63 -2.54 -2.98
CA ALA A 316 15.81 -3.36 -3.27
C ALA A 316 17.10 -2.68 -2.77
N MET A 317 17.28 -1.38 -3.05
CA MET A 317 18.44 -0.61 -2.61
C MET A 317 18.58 -0.57 -1.08
N ILE A 318 17.47 -0.44 -0.35
CA ILE A 318 17.50 -0.48 1.13
C ILE A 318 17.87 -1.89 1.61
N SER A 319 17.23 -2.91 1.04
CA SER A 319 17.43 -4.31 1.48
C SER A 319 18.86 -4.82 1.26
N GLN A 320 19.53 -4.37 0.17
CA GLN A 320 20.89 -4.79 -0.18
C GLN A 320 21.99 -4.04 0.60
N ARG A 321 21.66 -2.87 1.18
CA ARG A 321 22.64 -1.97 1.82
C ARG A 321 22.48 -1.90 3.34
N THR A 322 21.57 -2.68 3.91
CA THR A 322 21.30 -2.62 5.34
C THR A 322 22.20 -3.55 6.13
N PRO A 323 22.90 -3.06 7.15
CA PRO A 323 23.61 -3.90 8.12
C PRO A 323 22.66 -4.54 9.13
N ASP A 324 21.45 -3.99 9.27
CA ASP A 324 20.42 -4.50 10.17
C ASP A 324 19.74 -5.74 9.55
N GLY A 325 19.29 -6.67 10.37
CA GLY A 325 18.58 -7.86 9.87
C GLY A 325 17.34 -7.49 9.04
N GLN A 326 17.01 -8.28 8.02
CA GLN A 326 15.90 -8.04 7.06
C GLN A 326 14.56 -7.70 7.72
N GLY A 327 14.30 -8.23 8.93
CA GLY A 327 13.08 -7.94 9.67
C GLY A 327 13.02 -6.50 10.21
N ALA A 328 14.15 -5.96 10.67
CA ALA A 328 14.25 -4.58 11.13
C ALA A 328 14.06 -3.60 9.97
N THR A 329 14.72 -3.88 8.87
CA THR A 329 14.68 -3.10 7.64
C THR A 329 13.26 -3.05 7.07
N SER A 330 12.58 -4.19 6.95
CA SER A 330 11.18 -4.25 6.51
C SER A 330 10.25 -3.49 7.45
N GLY A 331 10.51 -3.54 8.77
CA GLY A 331 9.76 -2.76 9.76
C GLY A 331 9.92 -1.26 9.55
N ASN A 332 11.16 -0.78 9.33
CA ASN A 332 11.46 0.62 9.07
C ASN A 332 10.82 1.10 7.75
N MET A 333 10.92 0.31 6.69
CA MET A 333 10.26 0.61 5.41
C MET A 333 8.75 0.74 5.57
N SER A 334 8.11 -0.22 6.25
CA SER A 334 6.67 -0.18 6.49
C SER A 334 6.25 1.03 7.33
N ALA A 335 7.06 1.41 8.32
CA ALA A 335 6.79 2.58 9.14
C ALA A 335 6.86 3.88 8.31
N MET A 336 7.86 4.03 7.43
CA MET A 336 7.98 5.20 6.56
C MET A 336 6.82 5.29 5.57
N ASP A 337 6.46 4.18 4.93
CA ASP A 337 5.29 4.12 4.03
C ASP A 337 4.01 4.52 4.76
N THR A 338 3.76 3.95 5.94
CA THR A 338 2.55 4.24 6.71
C THR A 338 2.51 5.67 7.24
N MET A 339 3.63 6.23 7.70
CA MET A 339 3.70 7.63 8.12
C MET A 339 3.36 8.59 6.97
N GLY A 340 3.85 8.30 5.76
CA GLY A 340 3.46 9.04 4.56
C GLY A 340 1.96 8.96 4.29
N ARG A 341 1.38 7.76 4.38
CA ARG A 341 -0.06 7.52 4.20
C ARG A 341 -0.95 8.10 5.31
N ILE A 342 -0.39 8.44 6.47
CA ILE A 342 -1.08 9.18 7.53
C ILE A 342 -1.05 10.68 7.25
N ALA A 343 0.14 11.22 6.99
CA ALA A 343 0.33 12.65 6.83
C ALA A 343 -0.25 13.19 5.51
N GLY A 344 -0.11 12.43 4.42
CA GLY A 344 -0.56 12.84 3.08
C GLY A 344 -2.02 13.26 3.00
N PRO A 345 -2.98 12.40 3.39
CA PRO A 345 -4.40 12.73 3.35
C PRO A 345 -4.78 13.94 4.20
N ILE A 346 -4.22 14.07 5.40
CA ILE A 346 -4.49 15.21 6.30
C ILE A 346 -4.05 16.51 5.65
N LEU A 347 -2.80 16.54 5.16
CA LEU A 347 -2.24 17.71 4.49
C LEU A 347 -3.00 18.04 3.22
N ALA A 348 -3.31 17.03 2.38
CA ALA A 348 -4.04 17.25 1.14
C ALA A 348 -5.45 17.78 1.37
N GLY A 349 -6.20 17.17 2.31
CA GLY A 349 -7.54 17.64 2.65
C GLY A 349 -7.57 19.07 3.19
N TRP A 350 -6.56 19.44 3.98
CA TRP A 350 -6.41 20.81 4.48
C TRP A 350 -6.01 21.80 3.38
N LEU A 351 -5.00 21.47 2.57
CA LEU A 351 -4.54 22.33 1.46
C LEU A 351 -5.62 22.54 0.40
N PHE A 352 -6.44 21.52 0.15
CA PHE A 352 -7.52 21.58 -0.83
C PHE A 352 -8.59 22.63 -0.46
N THR A 353 -8.74 22.97 0.82
CA THR A 353 -9.66 24.05 1.27
C THR A 353 -9.23 25.44 0.81
N PHE A 354 -7.94 25.66 0.57
CA PHE A 354 -7.42 26.95 0.09
C PHE A 354 -7.43 27.03 -1.45
N SER A 355 -7.04 25.97 -2.11
CA SER A 355 -7.09 25.82 -3.57
C SER A 355 -7.03 24.34 -3.96
N HIS A 356 -7.86 23.96 -4.93
CA HIS A 356 -7.90 22.58 -5.42
C HIS A 356 -6.57 22.11 -6.00
N SER A 357 -5.73 23.02 -6.50
CA SER A 357 -4.42 22.73 -7.09
C SER A 357 -3.29 22.61 -6.07
N LEU A 358 -3.41 23.22 -4.87
CA LEU A 358 -2.33 23.29 -3.87
C LEU A 358 -1.76 21.91 -3.46
N PRO A 359 -2.56 20.87 -3.22
CA PRO A 359 -2.02 19.56 -2.86
C PRO A 359 -1.06 19.01 -3.91
N PHE A 360 -1.37 19.20 -5.20
CA PHE A 360 -0.52 18.74 -6.32
C PHE A 360 0.75 19.57 -6.44
N ILE A 361 0.65 20.88 -6.32
CA ILE A 361 1.82 21.81 -6.36
C ILE A 361 2.80 21.45 -5.25
N ILE A 362 2.32 21.34 -4.00
CA ILE A 362 3.18 21.07 -2.84
C ILE A 362 3.79 19.67 -2.95
N SER A 363 3.02 18.66 -3.34
CA SER A 363 3.55 17.31 -3.57
C SER A 363 4.60 17.28 -4.68
N GLY A 364 4.37 18.02 -5.76
CA GLY A 364 5.33 18.18 -6.86
C GLY A 364 6.64 18.84 -6.40
N ILE A 365 6.55 19.93 -5.63
CA ILE A 365 7.72 20.63 -5.08
C ILE A 365 8.51 19.73 -4.12
N LEU A 366 7.83 19.00 -3.22
CA LEU A 366 8.47 18.07 -2.29
C LEU A 366 9.21 16.96 -3.04
N CYS A 367 8.57 16.36 -4.05
CA CYS A 367 9.20 15.32 -4.86
C CYS A 367 10.35 15.87 -5.72
N PHE A 368 10.25 17.11 -6.24
CA PHE A 368 11.32 17.77 -6.97
C PHE A 368 12.52 18.04 -6.06
N GLY A 369 12.31 18.60 -4.88
CA GLY A 369 13.36 18.82 -3.89
C GLY A 369 14.05 17.50 -3.49
N LEU A 370 13.26 16.43 -3.31
CA LEU A 370 13.78 15.10 -3.04
C LEU A 370 14.64 14.57 -4.21
N LEU A 371 14.20 14.76 -5.45
CA LEU A 371 14.98 14.39 -6.66
C LEU A 371 16.31 15.14 -6.70
N ALA A 372 16.30 16.43 -6.45
CA ALA A 372 17.50 17.26 -6.43
C ALA A 372 18.51 16.79 -5.35
N ILE A 373 18.01 16.52 -4.15
CA ILE A 373 18.84 15.98 -3.05
C ILE A 373 19.37 14.59 -3.41
N TYR A 374 18.54 13.73 -4.00
CA TYR A 374 18.96 12.39 -4.39
C TYR A 374 20.07 12.41 -5.44
N VAL A 375 19.89 13.20 -6.53
CA VAL A 375 20.90 13.32 -7.59
C VAL A 375 22.21 13.89 -7.05
N GLY A 376 22.15 14.85 -6.11
CA GLY A 376 23.34 15.46 -5.50
C GLY A 376 24.07 14.53 -4.51
N ARG A 377 23.36 13.56 -3.90
CA ARG A 377 23.91 12.71 -2.83
C ARG A 377 23.99 11.23 -3.17
N VAL A 378 23.55 10.80 -4.35
CA VAL A 378 23.54 9.38 -4.73
C VAL A 378 24.91 8.71 -4.64
N HIS A 379 25.98 9.46 -4.91
CA HIS A 379 27.38 8.98 -4.83
C HIS A 379 27.87 8.72 -3.40
N HIS A 380 27.13 9.20 -2.38
CA HIS A 380 27.46 9.00 -0.95
C HIS A 380 26.65 7.87 -0.31
N LEU A 381 25.82 7.17 -1.09
CA LEU A 381 25.10 5.99 -0.57
C LEU A 381 26.12 4.87 -0.31
N PRO A 382 25.95 4.09 0.78
CA PRO A 382 26.77 2.92 1.04
C PRO A 382 26.75 1.96 -0.15
N GLU A 383 27.87 1.30 -0.41
CA GLU A 383 27.92 0.23 -1.41
C GLU A 383 27.04 -0.96 -0.96
N PRO A 384 26.47 -1.73 -1.91
CA PRO A 384 25.77 -2.97 -1.58
C PRO A 384 26.72 -3.90 -0.79
N GLU A 385 26.21 -4.57 0.25
CA GLU A 385 26.98 -5.61 0.92
C GLU A 385 27.29 -6.73 -0.11
N PRO A 386 28.54 -7.20 -0.19
CA PRO A 386 28.87 -8.32 -1.06
C PRO A 386 28.03 -9.53 -0.66
N GLU A 387 27.43 -10.20 -1.65
CA GLU A 387 26.73 -11.47 -1.42
C GLU A 387 27.70 -12.37 -0.66
N SER A 388 27.33 -12.78 0.56
CA SER A 388 28.17 -13.64 1.36
C SER A 388 28.37 -14.96 0.59
N GLU A 389 29.59 -15.33 0.30
CA GLU A 389 29.98 -16.59 -0.40
C GLU A 389 29.42 -17.86 0.31
N SER A 390 28.82 -17.72 1.50
CA SER A 390 28.17 -18.82 2.22
C SER A 390 26.96 -19.42 1.52
N ASP A 391 26.32 -18.70 0.58
CA ASP A 391 25.18 -19.24 -0.19
C ASP A 391 25.60 -19.94 -1.49
N ALA A 392 26.86 -19.79 -1.92
CA ALA A 392 27.39 -20.40 -3.15
C ALA A 392 28.06 -21.77 -2.93
N TYR A 393 28.37 -22.17 -1.67
CA TYR A 393 29.07 -23.42 -1.41
C TYR A 393 28.39 -24.24 -0.30
N SER A 394 27.38 -25.03 -0.71
CA SER A 394 27.14 -26.32 -0.07
C SER A 394 27.58 -27.40 -1.08
N PRO A 395 28.81 -27.95 -0.94
CA PRO A 395 29.16 -29.10 -1.75
C PRO A 395 28.25 -30.24 -1.34
N ALA A 396 27.61 -30.84 -2.35
CA ALA A 396 27.01 -32.17 -2.23
C ALA A 396 28.07 -33.12 -1.65
N SER A 397 27.95 -33.46 -0.39
CA SER A 397 28.66 -34.60 0.19
C SER A 397 27.77 -35.81 0.06
N GLN A 398 28.19 -36.67 -0.84
CA GLN A 398 28.31 -38.10 -0.81
C GLN A 398 27.23 -38.89 -0.03
#